data_33e5fd3a1fa059216076fa7b491d8fa1
#
_entry.id   33e5fd3a1fa059216076fa7b491d8fa1
#
_cell.length_a   1.000
_cell.length_b   1.000
_cell.length_c   1.000
_cell.angle_alpha   90.00
_cell.angle_beta   90.00
_cell.angle_gamma   90.00
#
_symmetry.space_group_name_H-M   'P 1'
#
loop_
_entity.id
_entity.type
_entity.pdbx_description
1 polymer ?
#
loop_
_entity_poly.entity_id
_entity_poly.type
_entity_poly.pdbx_seq_one_letter_code
_entity_poly.pdbx_strand_id
1 'polypeptide(L)'
;RGMSTDTVTAAPASPAPEAHGRPPGAVRVGLSRGWLEIRTFSREWESLIFTFSLPALILVMFASIFDGMFDMEMAAVDYYLPGLIAMGLMSVSFQTLGIAIAVERDQGALRRLRGTPMPPSAYFVGKTLLVLFLAVGQVALLLAVATLFFGGTMPSTLAAWSTVAWVFVLGTVGCSLLGIAMSSLARTAQTASAVVVIPFLLLQFTSGIFVPVHLMPDWILTGASLFPLLWMAQGMRAAFFPDEMAVMELSGAWDLHMVALVLGGWCVVGLVLTLLTFRWKTRKDG
;
A
#
# COMPACT_ATOMS: atom_id res chain seq x y z
N ARG A 1 6.55 -56.26 -62.26
CA ARG A 1 5.65 -55.38 -61.41
C ARG A 1 6.53 -54.31 -60.83
N GLY A 2 6.47 -53.11 -61.45
CA GLY A 2 7.24 -51.96 -61.04
C GLY A 2 6.56 -51.25 -59.86
N MET A 3 7.35 -50.89 -58.91
CA MET A 3 6.95 -50.12 -57.74
C MET A 3 7.39 -48.69 -57.97
N SER A 4 6.41 -47.83 -58.25
CA SER A 4 6.61 -46.39 -58.44
C SER A 4 6.87 -45.78 -57.09
N THR A 5 8.03 -45.21 -56.88
CA THR A 5 8.36 -44.35 -55.73
C THR A 5 7.92 -42.95 -56.03
N ASP A 6 6.74 -42.59 -55.49
CA ASP A 6 6.27 -41.19 -55.53
C ASP A 6 7.15 -40.36 -54.57
N THR A 7 8.01 -39.55 -55.11
CA THR A 7 8.76 -38.50 -54.41
C THR A 7 7.81 -37.38 -54.02
N VAL A 8 7.40 -37.36 -52.73
CA VAL A 8 6.67 -36.25 -52.13
C VAL A 8 7.62 -35.05 -52.07
N THR A 9 7.43 -34.11 -52.99
CA THR A 9 8.11 -32.82 -53.00
C THR A 9 7.59 -31.98 -51.81
N ALA A 10 8.43 -31.84 -50.77
CA ALA A 10 8.11 -30.98 -49.62
C ALA A 10 7.95 -29.50 -50.12
N ALA A 11 6.82 -28.90 -49.83
CA ALA A 11 6.59 -27.47 -50.09
C ALA A 11 7.60 -26.62 -49.34
N PRO A 12 8.12 -25.52 -49.91
CA PRO A 12 9.04 -24.64 -49.19
C PRO A 12 8.37 -24.06 -47.95
N ALA A 13 9.04 -24.20 -46.79
CA ALA A 13 8.62 -23.66 -45.53
C ALA A 13 8.44 -22.11 -45.68
N SER A 14 7.25 -21.66 -45.37
CA SER A 14 6.96 -20.20 -45.36
C SER A 14 7.92 -19.51 -44.37
N PRO A 15 8.58 -18.40 -44.72
CA PRO A 15 9.49 -17.70 -43.84
C PRO A 15 8.71 -17.28 -42.58
N ALA A 16 9.22 -17.64 -41.41
CA ALA A 16 8.67 -17.20 -40.14
C ALA A 16 8.64 -15.66 -40.12
N PRO A 17 7.54 -15.02 -39.66
CA PRO A 17 7.48 -13.58 -39.61
C PRO A 17 8.60 -13.05 -38.73
N GLU A 18 9.53 -12.32 -39.30
CA GLU A 18 10.58 -11.61 -38.60
C GLU A 18 9.91 -10.55 -37.70
N ALA A 19 9.83 -10.84 -36.42
CA ALA A 19 9.35 -9.89 -35.42
C ALA A 19 10.39 -8.78 -35.21
N HIS A 20 10.48 -7.85 -36.17
CA HIS A 20 11.31 -6.64 -36.10
C HIS A 20 10.62 -5.55 -35.30
N GLY A 21 10.36 -5.82 -34.00
CA GLY A 21 9.92 -4.81 -33.07
C GLY A 21 10.80 -4.83 -31.83
N ARG A 22 11.48 -3.72 -31.50
CA ARG A 22 12.10 -3.58 -30.18
C ARG A 22 11.05 -3.87 -29.13
N PRO A 23 11.34 -4.73 -28.12
CA PRO A 23 10.36 -5.00 -27.07
C PRO A 23 9.92 -3.68 -26.43
N PRO A 24 8.62 -3.49 -26.20
CA PRO A 24 8.11 -2.24 -25.63
C PRO A 24 8.77 -1.99 -24.29
N GLY A 25 9.18 -0.75 -24.01
CA GLY A 25 9.90 -0.39 -22.78
C GLY A 25 9.13 -0.80 -21.52
N ALA A 26 9.86 -1.21 -20.50
CA ALA A 26 9.31 -1.70 -19.23
C ALA A 26 8.26 -0.76 -18.60
N VAL A 27 8.47 0.54 -18.71
CA VAL A 27 7.56 1.57 -18.19
C VAL A 27 6.23 1.56 -18.94
N ARG A 28 6.26 1.54 -20.29
CA ARG A 28 5.03 1.52 -21.09
C ARG A 28 4.19 0.27 -20.82
N VAL A 29 4.84 -0.89 -20.76
CA VAL A 29 4.16 -2.15 -20.43
C VAL A 29 3.62 -2.12 -18.99
N GLY A 30 4.40 -1.58 -18.05
CA GLY A 30 3.99 -1.42 -16.66
C GLY A 30 2.79 -0.50 -16.48
N LEU A 31 2.75 0.63 -17.18
CA LEU A 31 1.61 1.56 -17.17
C LEU A 31 0.33 0.92 -17.75
N SER A 32 0.46 0.22 -18.89
CA SER A 32 -0.68 -0.50 -19.49
C SER A 32 -1.22 -1.58 -18.54
N ARG A 33 -0.32 -2.29 -17.86
CA ARG A 33 -0.68 -3.29 -16.86
C ARG A 33 -1.34 -2.64 -15.64
N GLY A 34 -0.77 -1.56 -15.11
CA GLY A 34 -1.34 -0.85 -13.97
C GLY A 34 -2.75 -0.33 -14.27
N TRP A 35 -2.96 0.22 -15.46
CA TRP A 35 -4.30 0.61 -15.91
C TRP A 35 -5.27 -0.56 -15.94
N LEU A 36 -4.82 -1.72 -16.43
CA LEU A 36 -5.64 -2.93 -16.44
C LEU A 36 -5.98 -3.39 -15.02
N GLU A 37 -5.01 -3.39 -14.10
CA GLU A 37 -5.24 -3.73 -12.71
C GLU A 37 -6.21 -2.78 -12.02
N ILE A 38 -6.06 -1.47 -12.22
CA ILE A 38 -7.01 -0.46 -11.72
C ILE A 38 -8.41 -0.74 -12.26
N ARG A 39 -8.54 -0.98 -13.56
CA ARG A 39 -9.84 -1.28 -14.19
C ARG A 39 -10.45 -2.57 -13.67
N THR A 40 -9.65 -3.60 -13.45
CA THR A 40 -10.12 -4.87 -12.86
C THR A 40 -10.58 -4.66 -11.44
N PHE A 41 -9.76 -4.02 -10.59
CA PHE A 41 -10.09 -3.73 -9.20
C PHE A 41 -11.33 -2.84 -9.09
N SER A 42 -11.48 -1.83 -9.96
CA SER A 42 -12.64 -0.93 -9.97
C SER A 42 -13.95 -1.61 -10.39
N ARG A 43 -13.89 -2.78 -11.02
CA ARG A 43 -15.07 -3.60 -11.34
C ARG A 43 -15.47 -4.55 -10.23
N GLU A 44 -14.56 -4.83 -9.32
CA GLU A 44 -14.82 -5.62 -8.11
C GLU A 44 -15.32 -4.69 -7.00
N TRP A 45 -16.57 -4.21 -7.16
CA TRP A 45 -17.18 -3.24 -6.25
C TRP A 45 -17.15 -3.69 -4.77
N GLU A 46 -17.21 -4.99 -4.52
CA GLU A 46 -17.07 -5.56 -3.18
C GLU A 46 -15.70 -5.27 -2.60
N SER A 47 -14.63 -5.53 -3.35
CA SER A 47 -13.24 -5.25 -2.94
C SER A 47 -13.00 -3.76 -2.70
N LEU A 48 -13.58 -2.90 -3.55
CA LEU A 48 -13.53 -1.45 -3.36
C LEU A 48 -14.19 -1.04 -2.05
N ILE A 49 -15.45 -1.44 -1.84
CA ILE A 49 -16.18 -1.09 -0.63
C ILE A 49 -15.41 -1.56 0.61
N PHE A 50 -14.99 -2.81 0.67
CA PHE A 50 -14.26 -3.32 1.83
C PHE A 50 -12.93 -2.59 2.07
N THR A 51 -12.19 -2.26 1.01
CA THR A 51 -10.91 -1.55 1.14
C THR A 51 -11.09 -0.14 1.68
N PHE A 52 -12.10 0.59 1.20
CA PHE A 52 -12.31 1.99 1.53
C PHE A 52 -13.22 2.22 2.73
N SER A 53 -14.19 1.31 2.98
CA SER A 53 -15.21 1.53 4.00
C SER A 53 -14.69 1.46 5.43
N LEU A 54 -13.73 0.60 5.73
CA LEU A 54 -13.31 0.39 7.12
C LEU A 54 -12.72 1.66 7.75
N PRO A 55 -11.73 2.36 7.18
CA PRO A 55 -11.24 3.60 7.75
C PRO A 55 -12.30 4.71 7.77
N ALA A 56 -13.15 4.78 6.74
CA ALA A 56 -14.24 5.77 6.68
C ALA A 56 -15.31 5.49 7.74
N LEU A 57 -15.70 4.23 7.94
CA LEU A 57 -16.64 3.82 8.98
C LEU A 57 -16.11 4.17 10.38
N ILE A 58 -14.83 3.88 10.62
CA ILE A 58 -14.18 4.20 11.90
C ILE A 58 -14.19 5.71 12.12
N LEU A 59 -13.90 6.51 11.07
CA LEU A 59 -13.95 7.97 11.15
C LEU A 59 -15.36 8.44 11.52
N VAL A 60 -16.39 7.96 10.81
CA VAL A 60 -17.80 8.31 11.10
C VAL A 60 -18.20 7.92 12.52
N MET A 61 -17.85 6.71 12.94
CA MET A 61 -18.14 6.24 14.30
C MET A 61 -17.46 7.12 15.35
N PHE A 62 -16.16 7.36 15.21
CA PHE A 62 -15.40 8.10 16.21
C PHE A 62 -15.80 9.59 16.22
N ALA A 63 -15.99 10.19 15.06
CA ALA A 63 -16.52 11.55 14.97
C ALA A 63 -17.90 11.68 15.63
N SER A 64 -18.78 10.67 15.46
CA SER A 64 -20.14 10.74 16.04
C SER A 64 -20.20 10.39 17.53
N ILE A 65 -19.36 9.48 18.02
CA ILE A 65 -19.38 9.00 19.41
C ILE A 65 -18.64 9.96 20.32
N PHE A 66 -17.50 10.47 19.88
CA PHE A 66 -16.61 11.28 20.70
C PHE A 66 -16.81 12.80 20.51
N ASP A 67 -17.74 13.21 19.65
CA ASP A 67 -18.07 14.62 19.48
C ASP A 67 -18.59 15.21 20.80
N GLY A 68 -17.95 16.29 21.25
CA GLY A 68 -18.26 16.93 22.54
C GLY A 68 -17.84 16.15 23.81
N MET A 69 -17.19 14.98 23.67
CA MET A 69 -16.72 14.18 24.81
C MET A 69 -15.34 14.62 25.32
N PHE A 70 -14.52 15.17 24.44
CA PHE A 70 -13.24 15.75 24.82
C PHE A 70 -13.44 17.24 25.12
N ASP A 71 -12.97 17.69 26.30
CA ASP A 71 -12.84 19.13 26.63
C ASP A 71 -11.76 19.83 25.79
N MET A 72 -11.59 19.40 24.55
CA MET A 72 -10.64 19.97 23.61
C MET A 72 -11.36 20.95 22.68
N GLU A 73 -10.73 22.07 22.38
CA GLU A 73 -11.22 23.06 21.40
C GLU A 73 -11.24 22.51 19.94
N MET A 74 -11.05 21.20 19.77
CA MET A 74 -10.96 20.51 18.50
C MET A 74 -12.08 19.47 18.37
N ALA A 75 -12.74 19.45 17.20
CA ALA A 75 -13.74 18.42 16.90
C ALA A 75 -13.11 17.01 16.83
N ALA A 76 -13.87 15.99 17.25
CA ALA A 76 -13.39 14.61 17.23
C ALA A 76 -12.95 14.15 15.82
N VAL A 77 -13.63 14.61 14.76
CA VAL A 77 -13.27 14.32 13.39
C VAL A 77 -11.84 14.79 13.06
N ASP A 78 -11.49 16.00 13.47
CA ASP A 78 -10.16 16.58 13.20
C ASP A 78 -9.06 15.81 13.93
N TYR A 79 -9.35 15.34 15.16
CA TYR A 79 -8.41 14.53 15.94
C TYR A 79 -8.11 13.18 15.27
N TYR A 80 -9.14 12.45 14.83
CA TYR A 80 -8.96 11.09 14.29
C TYR A 80 -8.55 11.06 12.81
N LEU A 81 -8.91 12.09 12.02
CA LEU A 81 -8.68 12.12 10.57
C LEU A 81 -7.24 11.83 10.14
N PRO A 82 -6.19 12.51 10.66
CA PRO A 82 -4.82 12.28 10.20
C PRO A 82 -4.32 10.86 10.53
N GLY A 83 -4.65 10.34 11.70
CA GLY A 83 -4.33 8.97 12.06
C GLY A 83 -4.99 7.94 11.17
N LEU A 84 -6.27 8.14 10.83
CA LEU A 84 -7.02 7.26 9.93
C LEU A 84 -6.55 7.37 8.47
N ILE A 85 -6.05 8.53 8.05
CA ILE A 85 -5.35 8.65 6.76
C ILE A 85 -4.11 7.74 6.75
N ALA A 86 -3.25 7.81 7.77
CA ALA A 86 -2.07 6.95 7.87
C ALA A 86 -2.43 5.46 7.88
N MET A 87 -3.47 5.08 8.64
CA MET A 87 -4.03 3.72 8.67
C MET A 87 -4.50 3.27 7.29
N GLY A 88 -5.28 4.10 6.60
CA GLY A 88 -5.78 3.80 5.26
C GLY A 88 -4.66 3.62 4.24
N LEU A 89 -3.63 4.49 4.28
CA LEU A 89 -2.44 4.35 3.44
C LEU A 89 -1.71 3.03 3.67
N MET A 90 -1.52 2.65 4.93
CA MET A 90 -0.91 1.36 5.25
C MET A 90 -1.80 0.18 4.85
N SER A 91 -3.11 0.29 4.99
CA SER A 91 -4.06 -0.75 4.55
C SER A 91 -3.92 -1.05 3.06
N VAL A 92 -3.90 -0.03 2.19
CA VAL A 92 -3.80 -0.25 0.74
C VAL A 92 -2.39 -0.64 0.29
N SER A 93 -1.35 -0.08 0.91
CA SER A 93 0.04 -0.28 0.49
C SER A 93 0.68 -1.54 1.08
N PHE A 94 0.40 -1.87 2.34
CA PHE A 94 0.94 -3.05 3.00
C PHE A 94 0.00 -4.25 2.90
N GLN A 95 -1.25 -4.09 3.38
CA GLN A 95 -2.18 -5.21 3.53
C GLN A 95 -2.72 -5.65 2.17
N THR A 96 -3.37 -4.76 1.42
CA THR A 96 -4.01 -5.12 0.14
C THR A 96 -2.97 -5.62 -0.87
N LEU A 97 -1.84 -4.91 -1.02
CA LEU A 97 -0.76 -5.30 -1.92
C LEU A 97 -0.11 -6.62 -1.49
N GLY A 98 0.21 -6.78 -0.20
CA GLY A 98 0.85 -7.98 0.32
C GLY A 98 0.02 -9.24 0.12
N ILE A 99 -1.30 -9.15 0.40
CA ILE A 99 -2.24 -10.26 0.17
C ILE A 99 -2.38 -10.55 -1.32
N ALA A 100 -2.58 -9.53 -2.17
CA ALA A 100 -2.74 -9.70 -3.61
C ALA A 100 -1.56 -10.43 -4.24
N ILE A 101 -0.32 -10.03 -3.92
CA ILE A 101 0.89 -10.68 -4.44
C ILE A 101 0.99 -12.15 -3.96
N ALA A 102 0.68 -12.41 -2.69
CA ALA A 102 0.72 -13.77 -2.17
C ALA A 102 -0.31 -14.68 -2.85
N VAL A 103 -1.52 -14.18 -3.09
CA VAL A 103 -2.59 -14.88 -3.81
C VAL A 103 -2.20 -15.12 -5.28
N GLU A 104 -1.71 -14.09 -5.99
CA GLU A 104 -1.25 -14.23 -7.39
C GLU A 104 -0.12 -15.26 -7.53
N ARG A 105 0.78 -15.32 -6.54
CA ARG A 105 1.85 -16.31 -6.53
C ARG A 105 1.31 -17.71 -6.34
N ASP A 106 0.41 -17.94 -5.38
CA ASP A 106 -0.18 -19.26 -5.11
C ASP A 106 -1.00 -19.78 -6.31
N GLN A 107 -1.71 -18.89 -6.99
CA GLN A 107 -2.47 -19.18 -8.21
C GLN A 107 -1.59 -19.37 -9.46
N GLY A 108 -0.28 -19.23 -9.34
CA GLY A 108 0.67 -19.38 -10.45
C GLY A 108 0.62 -18.23 -11.47
N ALA A 109 -0.03 -17.10 -11.16
CA ALA A 109 -0.08 -15.93 -12.06
C ALA A 109 1.32 -15.36 -12.32
N LEU A 110 2.16 -15.27 -11.29
CA LEU A 110 3.55 -14.82 -11.42
C LEU A 110 4.37 -15.74 -12.32
N ARG A 111 4.13 -17.05 -12.27
CA ARG A 111 4.81 -18.05 -13.12
C ARG A 111 4.41 -17.86 -14.60
N ARG A 112 3.12 -17.67 -14.88
CA ARG A 112 2.63 -17.39 -16.24
C ARG A 112 3.21 -16.09 -16.79
N LEU A 113 3.31 -15.03 -15.96
CA LEU A 113 3.92 -13.74 -16.34
C LEU A 113 5.39 -13.90 -16.70
N ARG A 114 6.14 -14.73 -15.99
CA ARG A 114 7.56 -14.98 -16.30
C ARG A 114 7.76 -15.68 -17.67
N GLY A 115 6.78 -16.42 -18.15
CA GLY A 115 6.78 -17.03 -19.49
C GLY A 115 6.46 -16.06 -20.63
N THR A 116 6.10 -14.81 -20.32
CA THR A 116 5.84 -13.76 -21.31
C THR A 116 7.09 -12.89 -21.54
N PRO A 117 7.23 -12.22 -22.70
CA PRO A 117 8.36 -11.30 -22.95
C PRO A 117 8.27 -9.99 -22.14
N MET A 118 7.54 -9.98 -21.04
CA MET A 118 7.37 -8.82 -20.17
C MET A 118 8.54 -8.71 -19.18
N PRO A 119 9.20 -7.55 -19.07
CA PRO A 119 10.25 -7.36 -18.08
C PRO A 119 9.66 -7.39 -16.64
N PRO A 120 10.35 -8.02 -15.68
CA PRO A 120 9.89 -8.12 -14.28
C PRO A 120 9.56 -6.77 -13.65
N SER A 121 10.29 -5.72 -14.00
CA SER A 121 10.03 -4.35 -13.53
C SER A 121 8.66 -3.82 -13.92
N ALA A 122 8.11 -4.24 -15.07
CA ALA A 122 6.77 -3.82 -15.50
C ALA A 122 5.67 -4.34 -14.53
N TYR A 123 5.87 -5.48 -13.90
CA TYR A 123 4.97 -5.98 -12.85
C TYR A 123 4.91 -5.02 -11.65
N PHE A 124 6.08 -4.62 -11.14
CA PHE A 124 6.14 -3.71 -9.99
C PHE A 124 5.62 -2.31 -10.33
N VAL A 125 5.90 -1.80 -11.54
CA VAL A 125 5.32 -0.53 -12.01
C VAL A 125 3.80 -0.61 -12.02
N GLY A 126 3.21 -1.70 -12.51
CA GLY A 126 1.77 -1.92 -12.51
C GLY A 126 1.19 -1.92 -11.09
N LYS A 127 1.82 -2.64 -10.15
CA LYS A 127 1.40 -2.70 -8.75
C LYS A 127 1.52 -1.35 -8.04
N THR A 128 2.62 -0.62 -8.29
CA THR A 128 2.79 0.73 -7.75
C THR A 128 1.70 1.68 -8.22
N LEU A 129 1.31 1.60 -9.50
CA LEU A 129 0.23 2.44 -10.03
C LEU A 129 -1.12 2.11 -9.39
N LEU A 130 -1.43 0.82 -9.19
CA LEU A 130 -2.63 0.41 -8.48
C LEU A 130 -2.64 0.92 -7.02
N VAL A 131 -1.54 0.72 -6.29
CA VAL A 131 -1.43 1.18 -4.89
C VAL A 131 -1.57 2.70 -4.82
N LEU A 132 -0.93 3.44 -5.72
CA LEU A 132 -1.04 4.90 -5.76
C LEU A 132 -2.49 5.35 -6.02
N PHE A 133 -3.18 4.71 -6.95
CA PHE A 133 -4.60 4.97 -7.20
C PHE A 133 -5.45 4.72 -5.96
N LEU A 134 -5.27 3.59 -5.29
CA LEU A 134 -6.01 3.26 -4.08
C LEU A 134 -5.66 4.20 -2.93
N ALA A 135 -4.38 4.54 -2.75
CA ALA A 135 -3.92 5.45 -1.69
C ALA A 135 -4.49 6.86 -1.86
N VAL A 136 -4.46 7.41 -3.08
CA VAL A 136 -5.07 8.72 -3.38
C VAL A 136 -6.57 8.67 -3.17
N GLY A 137 -7.25 7.61 -3.64
CA GLY A 137 -8.68 7.40 -3.42
C GLY A 137 -9.05 7.32 -1.94
N GLN A 138 -8.23 6.63 -1.12
CA GLN A 138 -8.43 6.50 0.32
C GLN A 138 -8.33 7.85 1.03
N VAL A 139 -7.29 8.63 0.74
CA VAL A 139 -7.13 9.97 1.31
C VAL A 139 -8.29 10.89 0.88
N ALA A 140 -8.61 10.90 -0.41
CA ALA A 140 -9.70 11.70 -0.95
C ALA A 140 -11.06 11.36 -0.30
N LEU A 141 -11.34 10.06 -0.10
CA LEU A 141 -12.57 9.63 0.57
C LEU A 141 -12.62 10.11 2.03
N LEU A 142 -11.55 9.93 2.79
CA LEU A 142 -11.51 10.36 4.20
C LEU A 142 -11.65 11.86 4.34
N LEU A 143 -10.95 12.64 3.50
CA LEU A 143 -11.09 14.09 3.45
C LEU A 143 -12.52 14.51 3.06
N ALA A 144 -13.12 13.86 2.07
CA ALA A 144 -14.50 14.15 1.66
C ALA A 144 -15.48 13.82 2.78
N VAL A 145 -15.36 12.68 3.45
CA VAL A 145 -16.21 12.32 4.59
C VAL A 145 -16.05 13.31 5.73
N ALA A 146 -14.83 13.65 6.11
CA ALA A 146 -14.55 14.60 7.19
C ALA A 146 -15.16 15.99 6.90
N THR A 147 -14.94 16.52 5.70
CA THR A 147 -15.37 17.89 5.38
C THR A 147 -16.86 18.00 5.06
N LEU A 148 -17.43 17.04 4.30
CA LEU A 148 -18.83 17.14 3.86
C LEU A 148 -19.84 16.78 4.95
N PHE A 149 -19.50 15.85 5.85
CA PHE A 149 -20.43 15.37 6.86
C PHE A 149 -20.18 15.93 8.26
N PHE A 150 -18.94 16.31 8.57
CA PHE A 150 -18.55 16.72 9.93
C PHE A 150 -17.93 18.12 9.99
N GLY A 151 -17.79 18.81 8.85
CA GLY A 151 -17.16 20.15 8.81
C GLY A 151 -15.68 20.15 9.21
N GLY A 152 -15.01 19.00 9.06
CA GLY A 152 -13.60 18.83 9.43
C GLY A 152 -12.67 19.81 8.73
N THR A 153 -11.60 20.17 9.41
CA THR A 153 -10.63 21.17 8.94
C THR A 153 -9.58 20.54 8.03
N MET A 154 -9.11 21.30 7.06
CA MET A 154 -8.02 20.91 6.17
C MET A 154 -6.72 21.66 6.50
N PRO A 155 -5.56 21.09 6.13
CA PRO A 155 -4.30 21.83 6.26
C PRO A 155 -4.37 23.19 5.59
N SER A 156 -4.07 24.26 6.34
CA SER A 156 -4.28 25.63 5.89
C SER A 156 -3.10 26.21 5.11
N THR A 157 -1.91 25.61 5.24
CA THR A 157 -0.67 26.12 4.67
C THR A 157 -0.09 25.21 3.60
N LEU A 158 0.68 25.80 2.66
CA LEU A 158 1.41 25.02 1.67
C LEU A 158 2.47 24.09 2.33
N ALA A 159 3.06 24.53 3.46
CA ALA A 159 3.99 23.73 4.22
C ALA A 159 3.31 22.47 4.78
N ALA A 160 2.11 22.57 5.34
CA ALA A 160 1.32 21.45 5.83
C ALA A 160 0.96 20.47 4.69
N TRP A 161 0.52 20.96 3.54
CA TRP A 161 0.29 20.11 2.37
C TRP A 161 1.56 19.45 1.84
N SER A 162 2.71 20.13 1.90
CA SER A 162 3.99 19.49 1.55
C SER A 162 4.33 18.37 2.52
N THR A 163 4.02 18.52 3.82
CA THR A 163 4.19 17.47 4.84
C THR A 163 3.30 16.27 4.53
N VAL A 164 2.01 16.49 4.25
CA VAL A 164 1.12 15.40 3.79
C VAL A 164 1.70 14.68 2.57
N ALA A 165 2.19 15.42 1.58
CA ALA A 165 2.68 14.85 0.33
C ALA A 165 3.91 13.96 0.52
N TRP A 166 4.94 14.40 1.26
CA TRP A 166 6.14 13.57 1.44
C TRP A 166 5.91 12.41 2.41
N VAL A 167 5.10 12.59 3.47
CA VAL A 167 4.68 11.48 4.35
C VAL A 167 3.88 10.45 3.58
N PHE A 168 2.95 10.89 2.73
CA PHE A 168 2.18 10.04 1.82
C PHE A 168 3.11 9.21 0.93
N VAL A 169 4.08 9.84 0.27
CA VAL A 169 4.98 9.14 -0.66
C VAL A 169 5.88 8.16 0.08
N LEU A 170 6.62 8.60 1.11
CA LEU A 170 7.54 7.73 1.85
C LEU A 170 6.78 6.60 2.57
N GLY A 171 5.67 6.92 3.21
CA GLY A 171 4.84 5.93 3.88
C GLY A 171 4.29 4.88 2.92
N THR A 172 3.70 5.31 1.79
CA THR A 172 3.16 4.39 0.78
C THR A 172 4.26 3.51 0.17
N VAL A 173 5.42 4.07 -0.16
CA VAL A 173 6.54 3.30 -0.71
C VAL A 173 7.10 2.31 0.32
N GLY A 174 7.40 2.76 1.53
CA GLY A 174 7.94 1.90 2.59
C GLY A 174 6.99 0.77 2.96
N CYS A 175 5.71 1.08 3.16
CA CYS A 175 4.68 0.06 3.46
C CYS A 175 4.44 -0.90 2.28
N SER A 176 4.51 -0.42 1.02
CA SER A 176 4.41 -1.29 -0.16
C SER A 176 5.54 -2.30 -0.22
N LEU A 177 6.77 -1.86 -0.01
CA LEU A 177 7.95 -2.73 0.01
C LEU A 177 7.87 -3.76 1.13
N LEU A 178 7.41 -3.35 2.32
CA LEU A 178 7.13 -4.28 3.42
C LEU A 178 6.04 -5.28 3.07
N GLY A 179 4.95 -4.85 2.45
CA GLY A 179 3.87 -5.72 1.99
C GLY A 179 4.36 -6.78 1.00
N ILE A 180 5.21 -6.36 0.03
CA ILE A 180 5.86 -7.28 -0.92
C ILE A 180 6.75 -8.29 -0.18
N ALA A 181 7.58 -7.84 0.75
CA ALA A 181 8.44 -8.72 1.54
C ALA A 181 7.62 -9.72 2.37
N MET A 182 6.58 -9.24 3.09
CA MET A 182 5.68 -10.07 3.89
C MET A 182 4.90 -11.08 3.05
N SER A 183 4.55 -10.74 1.80
CA SER A 183 3.90 -11.68 0.89
C SER A 183 4.68 -12.98 0.72
N SER A 184 6.01 -12.92 0.82
CA SER A 184 6.89 -14.09 0.66
C SER A 184 6.82 -15.08 1.82
N LEU A 185 6.36 -14.66 3.00
CA LEU A 185 6.17 -15.52 4.18
C LEU A 185 4.89 -16.37 4.07
N ALA A 186 3.88 -15.89 3.35
CA ALA A 186 2.66 -16.64 3.11
C ALA A 186 2.93 -17.83 2.18
N ARG A 187 2.57 -19.03 2.58
CA ARG A 187 2.76 -20.25 1.79
C ARG A 187 1.63 -20.52 0.81
N THR A 188 0.42 -20.08 1.15
CA THR A 188 -0.81 -20.27 0.36
C THR A 188 -1.64 -19.01 0.37
N ALA A 189 -2.58 -18.88 -0.57
CA ALA A 189 -3.56 -17.80 -0.59
C ALA A 189 -4.36 -17.70 0.73
N GLN A 190 -4.70 -18.85 1.33
CA GLN A 190 -5.44 -18.91 2.60
C GLN A 190 -4.63 -18.35 3.77
N THR A 191 -3.31 -18.60 3.82
CA THR A 191 -2.46 -18.09 4.91
C THR A 191 -2.01 -16.65 4.69
N ALA A 192 -2.18 -16.11 3.48
CA ALA A 192 -1.77 -14.75 3.14
C ALA A 192 -2.43 -13.69 4.03
N SER A 193 -3.74 -13.81 4.22
CA SER A 193 -4.48 -12.87 5.07
C SER A 193 -3.97 -12.89 6.51
N ALA A 194 -3.78 -14.06 7.12
CA ALA A 194 -3.31 -14.15 8.50
C ALA A 194 -1.89 -13.57 8.67
N VAL A 195 -0.98 -13.87 7.74
CA VAL A 195 0.41 -13.40 7.79
C VAL A 195 0.50 -11.88 7.68
N VAL A 196 -0.38 -11.25 6.91
CA VAL A 196 -0.34 -9.81 6.67
C VAL A 196 -1.25 -9.03 7.63
N VAL A 197 -2.47 -9.54 7.91
CA VAL A 197 -3.46 -8.81 8.73
C VAL A 197 -3.06 -8.77 10.21
N ILE A 198 -2.45 -9.83 10.75
CA ILE A 198 -2.08 -9.83 12.19
C ILE A 198 -1.05 -8.74 12.52
N PRO A 199 0.09 -8.60 11.80
CA PRO A 199 1.01 -7.49 12.05
C PRO A 199 0.36 -6.12 11.82
N PHE A 200 -0.49 -6.00 10.79
CA PHE A 200 -1.20 -4.75 10.51
C PHE A 200 -2.11 -4.33 11.67
N LEU A 201 -2.90 -5.26 12.22
CA LEU A 201 -3.75 -4.99 13.38
C LEU A 201 -2.93 -4.59 14.61
N LEU A 202 -1.84 -5.31 14.91
CA LEU A 202 -0.97 -4.95 16.03
C LEU A 202 -0.44 -3.53 15.88
N LEU A 203 0.04 -3.17 14.70
CA LEU A 203 0.55 -1.83 14.43
C LEU A 203 -0.53 -0.75 14.55
N GLN A 204 -1.76 -1.02 14.13
CA GLN A 204 -2.86 -0.06 14.27
C GLN A 204 -3.14 0.32 15.73
N PHE A 205 -3.16 -0.67 16.62
CA PHE A 205 -3.44 -0.41 18.03
C PHE A 205 -2.27 0.23 18.77
N THR A 206 -1.05 0.07 18.28
CA THR A 206 0.16 0.60 18.95
C THR A 206 0.66 1.93 18.37
N SER A 207 0.04 2.45 17.30
CA SER A 207 0.54 3.63 16.56
C SER A 207 -0.08 4.96 16.98
N GLY A 208 -0.85 5.00 18.06
CA GLY A 208 -1.48 6.24 18.51
C GLY A 208 -2.69 6.70 17.68
N ILE A 209 -3.27 5.81 16.86
CA ILE A 209 -4.43 6.15 16.02
C ILE A 209 -5.72 6.07 16.83
N PHE A 210 -5.90 4.99 17.60
CA PHE A 210 -7.09 4.76 18.41
C PHE A 210 -6.96 5.28 19.85
N VAL A 211 -5.77 5.20 20.41
CA VAL A 211 -5.45 5.67 21.76
C VAL A 211 -4.35 6.71 21.65
N PRO A 212 -4.51 7.89 22.27
CA PRO A 212 -3.48 8.91 22.28
C PRO A 212 -2.13 8.39 22.76
N VAL A 213 -1.05 8.84 22.10
CA VAL A 213 0.32 8.34 22.36
C VAL A 213 0.71 8.54 23.84
N HIS A 214 0.39 9.69 24.43
CA HIS A 214 0.72 10.00 25.83
C HIS A 214 0.00 9.15 26.87
N LEU A 215 -1.04 8.40 26.49
CA LEU A 215 -1.75 7.46 27.35
C LEU A 215 -1.23 6.04 27.25
N MET A 216 -0.29 5.77 26.35
CA MET A 216 0.25 4.43 26.13
C MET A 216 1.44 4.15 27.05
N PRO A 217 1.58 2.89 27.54
CA PRO A 217 2.78 2.47 28.27
C PRO A 217 4.06 2.55 27.43
N ASP A 218 5.18 2.95 28.02
CA ASP A 218 6.47 3.15 27.36
C ASP A 218 6.96 1.93 26.57
N TRP A 219 6.71 0.71 27.08
CA TRP A 219 7.14 -0.51 26.39
C TRP A 219 6.38 -0.74 25.05
N ILE A 220 5.11 -0.31 24.98
CA ILE A 220 4.35 -0.33 23.71
C ILE A 220 4.92 0.71 22.74
N LEU A 221 5.16 1.93 23.23
CA LEU A 221 5.70 3.02 22.42
C LEU A 221 7.10 2.69 21.89
N THR A 222 7.96 2.10 22.71
CA THR A 222 9.29 1.65 22.28
C THR A 222 9.19 0.61 21.15
N GLY A 223 8.26 -0.34 21.27
CA GLY A 223 8.00 -1.31 20.21
C GLY A 223 7.44 -0.67 18.94
N ALA A 224 6.44 0.19 19.09
CA ALA A 224 5.76 0.85 17.97
C ALA A 224 6.66 1.83 17.22
N SER A 225 7.57 2.51 17.91
CA SER A 225 8.52 3.47 17.32
C SER A 225 9.50 2.84 16.32
N LEU A 226 9.66 1.52 16.35
CA LEU A 226 10.45 0.80 15.36
C LEU A 226 9.74 0.69 13.99
N PHE A 227 8.41 0.84 13.94
CA PHE A 227 7.62 0.59 12.76
C PHE A 227 7.10 1.87 12.09
N PRO A 228 6.80 1.85 10.79
CA PRO A 228 6.48 3.06 10.03
C PRO A 228 5.14 3.70 10.41
N LEU A 229 4.14 2.94 10.88
CA LEU A 229 2.78 3.45 11.04
C LEU A 229 2.67 4.55 12.10
N LEU A 230 3.36 4.42 13.24
CA LEU A 230 3.39 5.46 14.28
C LEU A 230 3.90 6.78 13.70
N TRP A 231 4.99 6.74 12.96
CA TRP A 231 5.62 7.92 12.35
C TRP A 231 4.81 8.49 11.18
N MET A 232 4.12 7.64 10.41
CA MET A 232 3.15 8.10 9.41
C MET A 232 2.00 8.86 10.08
N ALA A 233 1.45 8.33 11.15
CA ALA A 233 0.38 8.98 11.90
C ALA A 233 0.86 10.31 12.51
N GLN A 234 2.05 10.34 13.13
CA GLN A 234 2.66 11.56 13.65
C GLN A 234 2.90 12.60 12.57
N GLY A 235 3.47 12.20 11.43
CA GLY A 235 3.68 13.12 10.31
C GLY A 235 2.39 13.69 9.72
N MET A 236 1.32 12.87 9.67
CA MET A 236 0.00 13.37 9.28
C MET A 236 -0.58 14.31 10.33
N ARG A 237 -0.50 13.99 11.62
CA ARG A 237 -0.95 14.89 12.70
C ARG A 237 -0.21 16.23 12.67
N ALA A 238 1.10 16.24 12.43
CA ALA A 238 1.88 17.46 12.27
C ALA A 238 1.41 18.38 11.13
N ALA A 239 0.71 17.84 10.14
CA ALA A 239 0.15 18.64 9.04
C ALA A 239 -1.27 19.18 9.33
N PHE A 240 -2.02 18.50 10.20
CA PHE A 240 -3.41 18.83 10.48
C PHE A 240 -3.61 19.57 11.81
N PHE A 241 -2.72 19.34 12.78
CA PHE A 241 -2.86 19.89 14.12
C PHE A 241 -2.08 21.19 14.30
N PRO A 242 -2.54 22.06 15.20
CA PRO A 242 -1.75 23.21 15.63
C PRO A 242 -0.51 22.76 16.43
N ASP A 243 0.51 23.61 16.45
CA ASP A 243 1.81 23.29 17.06
C ASP A 243 1.71 23.00 18.56
N GLU A 244 0.75 23.57 19.26
CA GLU A 244 0.49 23.35 20.69
C GLU A 244 0.17 21.90 21.03
N MET A 245 -0.38 21.15 20.08
CA MET A 245 -0.72 19.73 20.27
C MET A 245 0.47 18.80 20.15
N ALA A 246 1.64 19.27 19.73
CA ALA A 246 2.86 18.48 19.64
C ALA A 246 3.26 17.85 20.99
N VAL A 247 2.85 18.47 22.11
CA VAL A 247 3.09 17.94 23.48
C VAL A 247 2.47 16.54 23.70
N MET A 248 1.48 16.15 22.91
CA MET A 248 0.83 14.83 22.99
C MET A 248 1.62 13.73 22.27
N GLU A 249 2.67 14.08 21.51
CA GLU A 249 3.48 13.13 20.77
C GLU A 249 4.61 12.54 21.64
N LEU A 250 5.30 11.53 21.09
CA LEU A 250 6.29 10.70 21.77
C LEU A 250 7.40 11.52 22.46
N SER A 251 7.88 12.56 21.80
CA SER A 251 8.96 13.45 22.29
C SER A 251 8.46 14.80 22.79
N GLY A 252 7.15 15.04 22.76
CA GLY A 252 6.58 16.36 22.98
C GLY A 252 6.79 17.36 21.83
N ALA A 253 7.19 16.86 20.66
CA ALA A 253 7.43 17.65 19.46
C ALA A 253 7.04 16.87 18.20
N TRP A 254 6.80 17.54 17.08
CA TRP A 254 6.44 16.88 15.81
C TRP A 254 7.55 16.01 15.20
N ASP A 255 8.81 16.26 15.55
CA ASP A 255 9.99 15.49 15.12
C ASP A 255 9.98 15.05 13.65
N LEU A 256 9.60 15.95 12.73
CA LEU A 256 9.49 15.64 11.30
C LEU A 256 10.76 15.04 10.70
N HIS A 257 11.95 15.37 11.26
CA HIS A 257 13.21 14.78 10.85
C HIS A 257 13.28 13.29 11.20
N MET A 258 12.76 12.88 12.37
CA MET A 258 12.66 11.47 12.76
C MET A 258 11.61 10.74 11.92
N VAL A 259 10.47 11.38 11.64
CA VAL A 259 9.48 10.84 10.69
C VAL A 259 10.12 10.52 9.36
N ALA A 260 10.89 11.48 8.78
CA ALA A 260 11.58 11.28 7.51
C ALA A 260 12.65 10.18 7.59
N LEU A 261 13.42 10.14 8.68
CA LEU A 261 14.48 9.14 8.89
C LEU A 261 13.89 7.73 9.00
N VAL A 262 12.84 7.53 9.80
CA VAL A 262 12.25 6.22 9.99
C VAL A 262 11.51 5.76 8.72
N LEU A 263 10.72 6.60 8.09
CA LEU A 263 10.02 6.25 6.84
C LEU A 263 11.02 5.99 5.71
N GLY A 264 12.06 6.82 5.58
CA GLY A 264 13.14 6.61 4.62
C GLY A 264 13.94 5.33 4.91
N GLY A 265 14.23 5.06 6.19
CA GLY A 265 14.86 3.81 6.64
C GLY A 265 14.03 2.59 6.25
N TRP A 266 12.72 2.62 6.43
CA TRP A 266 11.82 1.54 6.00
C TRP A 266 11.72 1.38 4.49
N CYS A 267 11.86 2.46 3.71
CA CYS A 267 12.00 2.33 2.26
C CYS A 267 13.26 1.52 1.89
N VAL A 268 14.39 1.80 2.55
CA VAL A 268 15.64 1.06 2.31
C VAL A 268 15.54 -0.39 2.80
N VAL A 269 15.13 -0.59 4.06
CA VAL A 269 14.97 -1.93 4.66
C VAL A 269 13.95 -2.75 3.87
N GLY A 270 12.80 -2.18 3.53
CA GLY A 270 11.77 -2.84 2.74
C GLY A 270 12.28 -3.22 1.35
N LEU A 271 13.07 -2.37 0.70
CA LEU A 271 13.69 -2.67 -0.58
C LEU A 271 14.66 -3.86 -0.46
N VAL A 272 15.55 -3.83 0.53
CA VAL A 272 16.50 -4.93 0.78
C VAL A 272 15.73 -6.23 1.07
N LEU A 273 14.74 -6.20 1.95
CA LEU A 273 13.93 -7.37 2.26
C LEU A 273 13.21 -7.90 1.00
N THR A 274 12.63 -7.00 0.20
CA THR A 274 11.98 -7.39 -1.07
C THR A 274 12.96 -8.07 -2.01
N LEU A 275 14.16 -7.52 -2.20
CA LEU A 275 15.17 -8.10 -3.09
C LEU A 275 15.67 -9.47 -2.59
N LEU A 276 15.77 -9.67 -1.28
CA LEU A 276 16.23 -10.92 -0.68
C LEU A 276 15.15 -11.99 -0.61
N THR A 277 13.88 -11.61 -0.40
CA THR A 277 12.80 -12.56 -0.11
C THR A 277 11.86 -12.80 -1.27
N PHE A 278 11.76 -11.88 -2.23
CA PHE A 278 10.81 -12.00 -3.33
C PHE A 278 11.19 -13.16 -4.27
N ARG A 279 10.28 -14.12 -4.40
CA ARG A 279 10.43 -15.30 -5.25
C ARG A 279 9.31 -15.38 -6.27
N TRP A 280 9.68 -15.58 -7.53
CA TRP A 280 8.75 -15.79 -8.65
C TRP A 280 8.13 -17.19 -8.67
N LYS A 281 8.68 -18.15 -7.90
CA LYS A 281 8.26 -19.55 -7.85
C LYS A 281 7.67 -19.88 -6.48
N THR A 282 6.69 -20.78 -6.47
CA THR A 282 6.23 -21.41 -5.23
C THR A 282 7.23 -22.50 -4.77
N ARG A 283 7.20 -22.83 -3.46
CA ARG A 283 8.06 -23.88 -2.89
C ARG A 283 7.72 -25.29 -3.41
N LYS A 284 6.58 -25.44 -4.11
CA LYS A 284 6.12 -26.71 -4.73
C LYS A 284 6.71 -26.93 -6.12
N ASP A 285 7.42 -25.96 -6.67
CA ASP A 285 7.97 -25.98 -8.03
C ASP A 285 9.47 -26.28 -8.08
N GLY A 286 10.07 -26.66 -6.95
CA GLY A 286 11.50 -26.97 -6.79
C GLY A 286 11.83 -28.40 -6.93
#